data_e9a514844c883754974e1f66bf347b8a
#
_entry.id   e9a514844c883754974e1f66bf347b8a
#
_cell.length_a   1.000
_cell.length_b   1.000
_cell.length_c   1.000
_cell.angle_alpha   90.00
_cell.angle_beta   90.00
_cell.angle_gamma   90.00
#
_symmetry.space_group_name_H-M   'P 1'
#
loop_
_entity.id
_entity.type
_entity.pdbx_description
1 polymer ?
#
loop_
_entity_poly.entity_id
_entity_poly.type
_entity_poly.pdbx_seq_one_letter_code
_entity_poly.pdbx_strand_id
1 'polypeptide(L)'
;MNRCCDFAVDPASPAALGARSPHAGDMTELPRSLDRRTLLRLAVAGGAAGLVGCSSASPATRTAKTSAPPGSPSSTPASPSPSTSVSARGVALSAPRPWVAGPGEVDPAVKRQALRALEAIGTWSSAGGGSLAAASGRLRALGMDPKLTEQAHPLLGAEPAAVTRVVDAQYGGILVSSASVLAVLDQQRLDAAGHVRAGGTTVDVRLVAASPRWRITAMHPASPGPATTALGSAGRAVLANPRVRLPHAARADIASGQVHASVLEAVLALAHRYVVDVSIVRSGHPIYVFGTSRLSDHPRGRAVDVWALDGRRIVDPANRAFVESAMRVAASVGPYQVGGPVDLDGGGSTYFSDRTHQDHLHLGFHT
;
A
#
# COMPACT_ATOMS: atom_id res chain seq x y z
N MET A 1 -39.24 -53.01 15.86
CA MET A 1 -38.40 -54.09 16.46
C MET A 1 -37.07 -53.50 16.82
N ASN A 2 -36.87 -53.37 18.15
CA ASN A 2 -35.62 -53.51 18.93
C ASN A 2 -34.42 -52.62 18.59
N ARG A 3 -33.76 -51.96 19.51
CA ARG A 3 -33.71 -51.64 20.98
C ARG A 3 -32.56 -50.64 21.08
N CYS A 4 -32.73 -49.56 21.69
CA CYS A 4 -32.17 -49.07 22.94
C CYS A 4 -30.86 -49.70 23.42
N CYS A 5 -29.86 -48.84 23.70
CA CYS A 5 -29.05 -48.90 24.92
C CYS A 5 -28.50 -47.53 25.25
N ASP A 6 -29.04 -46.93 26.30
CA ASP A 6 -28.49 -45.90 27.14
C ASP A 6 -27.24 -46.41 27.87
N PHE A 7 -26.28 -45.53 28.13
CA PHE A 7 -25.47 -45.57 29.35
C PHE A 7 -25.19 -44.16 29.82
N ALA A 8 -25.82 -43.85 30.91
CA ALA A 8 -25.58 -42.74 31.79
C ALA A 8 -24.64 -43.14 32.92
N VAL A 9 -24.30 -42.15 33.77
CA VAL A 9 -23.75 -42.21 35.14
C VAL A 9 -22.27 -41.97 35.25
N ASP A 10 -21.71 -41.09 36.01
CA ASP A 10 -22.01 -40.07 37.01
C ASP A 10 -20.66 -39.81 37.79
N PRO A 11 -20.53 -38.83 38.65
CA PRO A 11 -19.31 -38.08 38.90
C PRO A 11 -18.57 -38.47 40.19
N ALA A 12 -17.33 -38.11 40.30
CA ALA A 12 -16.66 -38.00 41.58
C ALA A 12 -15.46 -37.00 41.58
N SER A 13 -15.69 -35.89 42.22
CA SER A 13 -14.67 -35.12 42.96
C SER A 13 -14.60 -35.68 44.39
N PRO A 14 -13.65 -35.39 45.31
CA PRO A 14 -12.60 -34.37 45.37
C PRO A 14 -11.27 -34.83 45.99
N ALA A 15 -10.24 -34.03 45.97
CA ALA A 15 -9.33 -33.84 47.13
C ALA A 15 -8.36 -32.66 46.94
N ALA A 16 -8.47 -31.75 47.86
CA ALA A 16 -7.56 -30.66 48.14
C ALA A 16 -6.31 -31.12 48.90
N LEU A 17 -5.18 -30.41 48.68
CA LEU A 17 -4.02 -30.22 49.56
C LEU A 17 -3.04 -29.40 48.74
N GLY A 18 -2.57 -28.24 49.08
CA GLY A 18 -2.18 -27.69 50.32
C GLY A 18 -1.17 -26.60 50.00
N ALA A 19 -1.38 -25.47 50.54
CA ALA A 19 -0.61 -24.23 50.49
C ALA A 19 0.90 -24.35 50.68
N ARG A 20 1.65 -23.43 50.08
CA ARG A 20 2.62 -22.55 50.75
C ARG A 20 3.14 -21.47 49.79
N SER A 21 2.84 -20.21 50.11
CA SER A 21 3.63 -19.03 49.72
C SER A 21 4.94 -18.98 50.53
N PRO A 22 5.98 -18.35 50.03
CA PRO A 22 6.66 -17.40 50.87
C PRO A 22 6.93 -16.03 50.19
N HIS A 23 6.77 -15.06 51.04
CA HIS A 23 7.50 -13.83 51.31
C HIS A 23 7.57 -12.71 50.24
N ALA A 24 6.92 -11.64 50.66
CA ALA A 24 7.19 -10.25 50.34
C ALA A 24 8.67 -9.88 50.61
N GLY A 25 9.23 -9.15 49.68
CA GLY A 25 10.55 -8.52 49.75
C GLY A 25 10.54 -7.25 48.95
N ASP A 26 10.31 -6.19 49.63
CA ASP A 26 10.90 -4.86 49.57
C ASP A 26 10.70 -4.01 48.27
N MET A 27 9.87 -2.99 48.46
CA MET A 27 9.71 -1.83 47.60
C MET A 27 10.85 -0.86 47.83
N THR A 28 11.66 -0.56 46.82
CA THR A 28 12.46 0.66 46.81
C THR A 28 12.23 1.42 45.49
N GLU A 29 11.53 2.52 45.66
CA GLU A 29 11.57 3.82 44.98
C GLU A 29 11.92 3.90 43.48
N LEU A 30 10.91 4.27 42.71
CA LEU A 30 11.01 4.89 41.37
C LEU A 30 11.34 6.39 41.53
N PRO A 31 12.31 6.96 40.82
CA PRO A 31 12.47 8.40 40.72
C PRO A 31 11.46 9.03 39.77
N ARG A 32 10.90 10.13 40.25
CA ARG A 32 9.88 10.99 39.65
C ARG A 32 10.35 11.66 38.35
N SER A 33 9.43 11.74 37.43
CA SER A 33 9.26 12.68 36.31
C SER A 33 10.33 13.78 36.13
N LEU A 34 10.94 13.78 34.92
CA LEU A 34 11.62 14.94 34.38
C LEU A 34 10.66 15.70 33.46
N ASP A 35 10.43 16.94 33.85
CA ASP A 35 9.54 17.93 33.23
C ASP A 35 10.03 18.36 31.84
N ARG A 36 9.09 18.47 30.90
CA ARG A 36 9.26 18.80 29.47
C ARG A 36 9.62 20.26 29.16
N ARG A 37 10.13 21.06 30.11
CA ARG A 37 10.31 22.51 29.93
C ARG A 37 11.74 23.04 29.87
N THR A 38 12.78 22.21 29.80
CA THR A 38 14.17 22.71 29.90
C THR A 38 15.06 22.33 28.70
N LEU A 39 14.57 22.41 27.48
CA LEU A 39 15.42 22.30 26.28
C LEU A 39 15.00 23.29 25.19
N LEU A 40 14.98 24.57 25.55
CA LEU A 40 14.88 25.65 24.58
C LEU A 40 15.68 26.86 25.06
N ARG A 41 17.00 26.81 24.94
CA ARG A 41 17.90 27.99 24.94
C ARG A 41 19.34 27.50 24.80
N LEU A 42 19.90 27.63 23.59
CA LEU A 42 21.32 27.93 23.30
C LEU A 42 21.64 27.58 21.85
N ALA A 43 21.59 28.58 21.01
CA ALA A 43 22.55 28.81 19.91
C ALA A 43 22.09 30.02 19.07
N VAL A 44 22.50 31.18 19.51
CA VAL A 44 22.70 32.36 18.64
C VAL A 44 24.10 32.85 18.95
N ALA A 45 24.99 32.81 17.98
CA ALA A 45 26.07 33.78 17.80
C ALA A 45 27.04 33.35 16.69
N GLY A 46 27.25 34.27 15.76
CA GLY A 46 28.48 34.47 14.99
C GLY A 46 28.50 33.78 13.61
N GLY A 47 28.69 34.46 12.51
CA GLY A 47 29.21 35.75 12.19
C GLY A 47 29.16 35.99 10.68
N ALA A 48 29.02 37.22 10.32
CA ALA A 48 29.04 37.79 8.97
C ALA A 48 30.48 37.83 8.40
N ALA A 49 30.60 37.75 7.08
CA ALA A 49 31.37 38.65 6.25
C ALA A 49 31.75 38.01 4.90
N GLY A 50 31.63 38.80 3.84
CA GLY A 50 32.29 38.54 2.58
C GLY A 50 31.48 38.91 1.33
N LEU A 51 31.41 40.20 1.06
CA LEU A 51 30.95 40.84 -0.18
C LEU A 51 32.02 40.77 -1.29
N VAL A 52 31.59 41.13 -2.52
CA VAL A 52 32.34 41.48 -3.74
C VAL A 52 32.42 40.36 -4.75
N GLY A 53 32.01 40.50 -5.99
CA GLY A 53 31.78 41.62 -6.86
C GLY A 53 31.31 41.21 -8.25
N CYS A 54 30.77 42.17 -8.90
CA CYS A 54 30.35 42.40 -10.27
C CYS A 54 31.07 41.61 -11.41
N SER A 55 30.36 41.24 -12.50
CA SER A 55 30.28 42.06 -13.70
C SER A 55 29.51 41.40 -14.84
N SER A 56 28.60 42.11 -15.34
CA SER A 56 28.03 42.27 -16.68
C SER A 56 28.86 41.83 -17.89
N ALA A 57 28.15 41.21 -18.86
CA ALA A 57 28.24 41.54 -20.28
C ALA A 57 27.18 40.78 -21.12
N SER A 58 26.17 41.48 -21.62
CA SER A 58 25.64 41.28 -22.97
C SER A 58 26.51 42.08 -23.94
N PRO A 59 26.71 41.72 -25.20
CA PRO A 59 25.76 41.98 -26.25
C PRO A 59 25.85 41.01 -27.47
N ALA A 60 25.00 40.92 -28.37
CA ALA A 60 24.81 41.66 -29.60
C ALA A 60 23.89 40.93 -30.59
N THR A 61 22.92 41.66 -30.96
CA THR A 61 22.08 41.55 -32.17
C THR A 61 22.89 41.38 -33.46
N ARG A 62 22.46 40.48 -34.35
CA ARG A 62 22.71 40.61 -35.79
C ARG A 62 21.47 40.34 -36.59
N THR A 63 20.89 41.41 -37.08
CA THR A 63 20.01 41.54 -38.21
C THR A 63 20.75 41.22 -39.53
N ALA A 64 20.13 40.44 -40.41
CA ALA A 64 20.45 40.51 -41.81
C ALA A 64 19.15 40.32 -42.63
N LYS A 65 18.96 41.25 -43.50
CA LYS A 65 17.85 41.58 -44.38
C LYS A 65 17.71 40.67 -45.59
N THR A 66 16.47 40.46 -46.00
CA THR A 66 15.84 40.75 -47.34
C THR A 66 16.24 39.88 -48.55
N SER A 67 15.23 39.20 -49.12
CA SER A 67 14.85 39.37 -50.50
C SER A 67 13.61 38.50 -50.85
N ALA A 68 12.54 39.12 -51.26
CA ALA A 68 11.53 38.58 -52.18
C ALA A 68 11.72 39.31 -53.51
N PRO A 69 11.11 39.00 -54.62
CA PRO A 69 9.88 38.31 -55.01
C PRO A 69 10.01 37.54 -56.38
N PRO A 70 9.04 37.35 -57.28
CA PRO A 70 7.56 37.21 -57.25
C PRO A 70 7.07 36.01 -58.10
N GLY A 71 5.79 35.74 -58.08
CA GLY A 71 5.15 34.90 -59.09
C GLY A 71 3.91 34.17 -58.62
N SER A 72 2.72 34.80 -58.77
CA SER A 72 1.46 34.06 -58.85
C SER A 72 1.28 33.37 -60.17
N PRO A 73 0.58 32.25 -60.20
CA PRO A 73 -0.68 32.27 -60.93
C PRO A 73 -1.87 31.64 -60.16
N SER A 74 -3.00 32.20 -60.44
CA SER A 74 -4.38 31.76 -60.26
C SER A 74 -4.55 30.26 -60.19
N SER A 75 -5.27 29.80 -59.20
CA SER A 75 -5.94 28.51 -59.23
C SER A 75 -7.34 28.58 -58.59
N THR A 76 -8.25 28.15 -59.37
CA THR A 76 -9.64 27.78 -59.24
C THR A 76 -10.11 27.32 -57.87
N PRO A 77 -11.33 27.67 -57.39
CA PRO A 77 -11.87 27.18 -56.14
C PRO A 77 -12.21 25.71 -56.20
N ALA A 78 -11.54 24.90 -55.43
CA ALA A 78 -11.88 23.51 -55.20
C ALA A 78 -13.07 23.42 -54.22
N SER A 79 -14.08 22.65 -54.62
CA SER A 79 -15.23 22.23 -53.82
C SER A 79 -14.82 21.71 -52.44
N PRO A 80 -15.61 22.00 -51.40
CA PRO A 80 -15.33 21.43 -50.07
C PRO A 80 -15.57 19.92 -50.08
N SER A 81 -14.54 19.17 -49.88
CA SER A 81 -14.64 17.76 -49.52
C SER A 81 -15.39 17.61 -48.17
N PRO A 82 -16.24 16.60 -48.01
CA PRO A 82 -16.91 16.38 -46.73
C PRO A 82 -15.88 16.10 -45.65
N SER A 83 -15.80 17.01 -44.67
CA SER A 83 -15.09 16.77 -43.45
C SER A 83 -15.69 15.54 -42.77
N THR A 84 -15.06 14.41 -42.92
CA THR A 84 -15.28 13.27 -42.02
C THR A 84 -14.88 13.74 -40.60
N SER A 85 -15.89 14.08 -39.83
CA SER A 85 -15.73 14.23 -38.39
C SER A 85 -15.29 12.88 -37.83
N VAL A 86 -13.99 12.73 -37.64
CA VAL A 86 -13.46 11.66 -36.80
C VAL A 86 -13.99 11.95 -35.38
N SER A 87 -15.10 11.30 -35.04
CA SER A 87 -15.54 11.23 -33.63
C SER A 87 -14.34 10.74 -32.82
N ALA A 88 -13.72 11.64 -32.10
CA ALA A 88 -12.76 11.26 -31.05
C ALA A 88 -13.51 10.29 -30.15
N ARG A 89 -13.25 8.99 -30.30
CA ARG A 89 -13.69 8.01 -29.31
C ARG A 89 -13.10 8.45 -27.98
N GLY A 90 -13.94 9.03 -27.11
CA GLY A 90 -13.56 9.40 -25.79
C GLY A 90 -12.90 8.19 -25.13
N VAL A 91 -11.77 8.41 -24.48
CA VAL A 91 -11.09 7.35 -23.72
C VAL A 91 -12.05 6.89 -22.64
N ALA A 92 -12.59 5.69 -22.79
CA ALA A 92 -13.51 5.11 -21.83
C ALA A 92 -12.74 4.56 -20.63
N LEU A 93 -13.32 4.68 -19.46
CA LEU A 93 -12.81 3.99 -18.25
C LEU A 93 -12.81 2.48 -18.49
N SER A 94 -11.83 1.80 -17.91
CA SER A 94 -11.81 0.33 -17.88
C SER A 94 -13.09 -0.19 -17.22
N ALA A 95 -13.61 -1.32 -17.70
CA ALA A 95 -14.74 -1.96 -17.02
C ALA A 95 -14.37 -2.38 -15.59
N PRO A 96 -15.25 -2.19 -14.59
CA PRO A 96 -15.04 -2.70 -13.26
C PRO A 96 -14.79 -4.22 -13.27
N ARG A 97 -13.79 -4.68 -12.57
CA ARG A 97 -13.49 -6.11 -12.40
C ARG A 97 -13.37 -6.41 -10.92
N PRO A 98 -14.38 -7.04 -10.30
CA PRO A 98 -14.32 -7.44 -8.91
C PRO A 98 -13.12 -8.36 -8.66
N TRP A 99 -12.51 -8.21 -7.50
CA TRP A 99 -11.43 -9.09 -7.09
C TRP A 99 -11.90 -10.53 -6.92
N VAL A 100 -11.10 -11.44 -7.43
CA VAL A 100 -11.33 -12.88 -7.33
C VAL A 100 -10.16 -13.51 -6.57
N ALA A 101 -10.47 -14.33 -5.58
CA ALA A 101 -9.46 -15.06 -4.82
C ALA A 101 -8.70 -16.01 -5.74
N GLY A 102 -7.35 -15.96 -5.65
CA GLY A 102 -6.48 -16.93 -6.27
C GLY A 102 -6.39 -18.24 -5.50
N PRO A 103 -5.77 -19.27 -6.07
CA PRO A 103 -5.44 -20.49 -5.33
C PRO A 103 -4.46 -20.13 -4.20
N GLY A 104 -4.62 -20.79 -3.04
CA GLY A 104 -3.75 -20.56 -1.87
C GLY A 104 -4.13 -19.40 -0.97
N GLU A 105 -5.15 -18.61 -1.33
CA GLU A 105 -5.61 -17.50 -0.45
C GLU A 105 -6.13 -18.02 0.89
N VAL A 106 -5.57 -17.48 1.98
CA VAL A 106 -6.06 -17.75 3.35
C VAL A 106 -7.35 -16.99 3.56
N ASP A 107 -8.38 -17.67 4.05
CA ASP A 107 -9.70 -17.08 4.37
C ASP A 107 -10.17 -16.01 3.36
N PRO A 108 -10.35 -16.35 2.10
CA PRO A 108 -10.65 -15.37 1.04
C PRO A 108 -11.96 -14.59 1.27
N ALA A 109 -12.84 -15.07 2.16
CA ALA A 109 -14.06 -14.37 2.54
C ALA A 109 -13.77 -13.06 3.29
N VAL A 110 -12.71 -13.01 4.10
CA VAL A 110 -12.26 -11.80 4.81
C VAL A 110 -11.82 -10.73 3.82
N LYS A 111 -10.93 -11.11 2.89
CA LYS A 111 -10.46 -10.22 1.82
C LYS A 111 -11.63 -9.72 0.95
N ARG A 112 -12.51 -10.61 0.49
CA ARG A 112 -13.69 -10.22 -0.30
C ARG A 112 -14.57 -9.20 0.41
N GLN A 113 -14.76 -9.32 1.72
CA GLN A 113 -15.57 -8.36 2.48
C GLN A 113 -14.93 -6.97 2.48
N ALA A 114 -13.61 -6.88 2.69
CA ALA A 114 -12.85 -5.64 2.64
C ALA A 114 -12.90 -4.99 1.24
N LEU A 115 -12.60 -5.78 0.23
CA LEU A 115 -12.45 -5.29 -1.15
C LEU A 115 -13.76 -4.84 -1.77
N ARG A 116 -14.87 -5.56 -1.51
CA ARG A 116 -16.22 -5.13 -1.95
C ARG A 116 -16.59 -3.74 -1.42
N ALA A 117 -16.20 -3.42 -0.21
CA ALA A 117 -16.45 -2.09 0.35
C ALA A 117 -15.65 -1.02 -0.40
N LEU A 118 -14.36 -1.25 -0.61
CA LEU A 118 -13.47 -0.29 -1.29
C LEU A 118 -13.83 -0.10 -2.76
N GLU A 119 -14.15 -1.18 -3.48
CA GLU A 119 -14.66 -1.13 -4.85
C GLU A 119 -15.96 -0.35 -4.94
N ALA A 120 -16.89 -0.56 -4.00
CA ALA A 120 -18.16 0.17 -3.94
C ALA A 120 -17.96 1.65 -3.62
N ILE A 121 -17.02 2.02 -2.75
CA ILE A 121 -16.71 3.42 -2.44
C ILE A 121 -16.10 4.11 -3.65
N GLY A 122 -15.10 3.49 -4.28
CA GLY A 122 -14.23 4.11 -5.28
C GLY A 122 -14.70 3.97 -6.73
N THR A 123 -15.87 3.36 -6.99
CA THR A 123 -16.40 3.17 -8.36
C THR A 123 -17.76 3.84 -8.52
N TRP A 124 -17.88 4.69 -9.53
CA TRP A 124 -19.14 5.34 -9.95
C TRP A 124 -19.12 5.71 -11.42
N SER A 125 -20.31 5.88 -12.02
CA SER A 125 -20.50 6.12 -13.47
C SER A 125 -21.31 7.36 -13.81
N SER A 126 -21.60 8.22 -12.81
CA SER A 126 -22.39 9.44 -12.99
C SER A 126 -21.88 10.58 -12.13
N ALA A 127 -22.08 11.81 -12.59
CA ALA A 127 -21.75 13.02 -11.83
C ALA A 127 -22.37 12.97 -10.42
N GLY A 128 -21.59 13.38 -9.40
CA GLY A 128 -21.97 13.32 -8.01
C GLY A 128 -21.84 11.91 -7.38
N GLY A 129 -21.57 10.88 -8.17
CA GLY A 129 -21.43 9.50 -7.68
C GLY A 129 -20.22 9.30 -6.77
N GLY A 130 -19.17 10.13 -6.87
CA GLY A 130 -18.01 10.12 -6.00
C GLY A 130 -18.18 10.91 -4.70
N SER A 131 -19.36 11.51 -4.45
CA SER A 131 -19.63 12.21 -3.18
C SER A 131 -19.72 11.25 -1.99
N LEU A 132 -19.45 11.78 -0.79
CA LEU A 132 -19.59 11.03 0.46
C LEU A 132 -20.98 10.40 0.59
N ALA A 133 -22.03 11.15 0.28
CA ALA A 133 -23.42 10.67 0.39
C ALA A 133 -23.71 9.52 -0.57
N ALA A 134 -23.29 9.62 -1.83
CA ALA A 134 -23.48 8.56 -2.83
C ALA A 134 -22.71 7.29 -2.47
N ALA A 135 -21.45 7.41 -2.05
CA ALA A 135 -20.63 6.29 -1.61
C ALA A 135 -21.21 5.62 -0.35
N SER A 136 -21.66 6.41 0.62
CA SER A 136 -22.37 5.90 1.82
C SER A 136 -23.65 5.14 1.46
N GLY A 137 -24.38 5.62 0.43
CA GLY A 137 -25.54 4.91 -0.12
C GLY A 137 -25.18 3.53 -0.67
N ARG A 138 -24.07 3.43 -1.41
CA ARG A 138 -23.57 2.15 -1.95
C ARG A 138 -23.16 1.18 -0.85
N LEU A 139 -22.47 1.65 0.22
CA LEU A 139 -22.15 0.79 1.37
C LEU A 139 -23.40 0.30 2.08
N ARG A 140 -24.39 1.18 2.28
CA ARG A 140 -25.67 0.80 2.89
C ARG A 140 -26.39 -0.29 2.06
N ALA A 141 -26.38 -0.17 0.74
CA ALA A 141 -26.95 -1.18 -0.15
C ALA A 141 -26.26 -2.55 -0.06
N LEU A 142 -24.98 -2.57 0.37
CA LEU A 142 -24.25 -3.81 0.66
C LEU A 142 -24.45 -4.33 2.10
N GLY A 143 -25.25 -3.65 2.92
CA GLY A 143 -25.45 -3.98 4.34
C GLY A 143 -24.21 -3.67 5.19
N MET A 144 -23.41 -2.69 4.80
CA MET A 144 -22.20 -2.23 5.49
C MET A 144 -22.44 -0.88 6.17
N ASP A 145 -21.64 -0.56 7.20
CA ASP A 145 -21.73 0.72 7.89
C ASP A 145 -21.35 1.87 6.91
N PRO A 146 -22.29 2.80 6.62
CA PRO A 146 -22.02 3.92 5.72
C PRO A 146 -20.98 4.91 6.26
N LYS A 147 -20.72 4.96 7.58
CA LYS A 147 -19.73 5.84 8.20
C LYS A 147 -18.30 5.49 7.79
N LEU A 148 -18.04 4.25 7.36
CA LEU A 148 -16.73 3.83 6.85
C LEU A 148 -16.27 4.65 5.64
N THR A 149 -17.21 5.24 4.89
CA THR A 149 -16.90 6.09 3.74
C THR A 149 -16.08 7.33 4.12
N GLU A 150 -16.30 7.90 5.30
CA GLU A 150 -15.56 9.05 5.82
C GLU A 150 -14.07 8.74 6.00
N GLN A 151 -13.73 7.48 6.25
CA GLN A 151 -12.37 7.02 6.45
C GLN A 151 -11.66 6.66 5.14
N ALA A 152 -12.38 6.53 4.04
CA ALA A 152 -11.86 6.17 2.72
C ALA A 152 -11.83 7.36 1.74
N HIS A 153 -11.69 8.58 2.25
CA HIS A 153 -11.76 9.81 1.47
C HIS A 153 -10.85 9.88 0.22
N PRO A 154 -9.64 9.24 0.16
CA PRO A 154 -8.85 9.26 -1.07
C PRO A 154 -9.51 8.58 -2.26
N LEU A 155 -10.53 7.73 -2.02
CA LEU A 155 -11.29 7.05 -3.06
C LEU A 155 -12.50 7.87 -3.55
N LEU A 156 -12.85 8.97 -2.89
CA LEU A 156 -13.93 9.87 -3.28
C LEU A 156 -13.42 10.91 -4.28
N GLY A 157 -14.35 11.55 -5.01
CA GLY A 157 -14.00 12.61 -5.96
C GLY A 157 -15.21 13.30 -6.57
N ALA A 158 -14.94 14.42 -7.26
CA ALA A 158 -15.96 15.20 -7.94
C ALA A 158 -16.08 14.84 -9.44
N GLU A 159 -15.20 13.98 -9.94
CA GLU A 159 -15.16 13.57 -11.33
C GLU A 159 -16.48 12.87 -11.76
N PRO A 160 -16.92 13.02 -13.01
CA PRO A 160 -18.14 12.40 -13.52
C PRO A 160 -18.20 10.88 -13.35
N ALA A 161 -17.04 10.21 -13.45
CA ALA A 161 -16.95 8.77 -13.27
C ALA A 161 -15.58 8.34 -12.75
N ALA A 162 -15.53 7.21 -12.02
CA ALA A 162 -14.30 6.55 -11.62
C ALA A 162 -14.49 5.04 -11.56
N VAL A 163 -13.37 4.32 -11.73
CA VAL A 163 -13.31 2.87 -11.56
C VAL A 163 -12.11 2.54 -10.67
N THR A 164 -12.37 1.90 -9.57
CA THR A 164 -11.35 1.32 -8.67
C THR A 164 -11.12 -0.13 -9.02
N ARG A 165 -9.86 -0.52 -9.08
CA ARG A 165 -9.40 -1.88 -9.31
C ARG A 165 -8.45 -2.29 -8.21
N VAL A 166 -8.62 -3.50 -7.69
CA VAL A 166 -7.66 -4.12 -6.78
C VAL A 166 -6.47 -4.62 -7.59
N VAL A 167 -5.28 -4.13 -7.25
CA VAL A 167 -3.99 -4.60 -7.81
C VAL A 167 -3.56 -5.84 -7.04
N ASP A 168 -3.56 -5.72 -5.71
CA ASP A 168 -3.23 -6.80 -4.79
C ASP A 168 -4.00 -6.64 -3.47
N ALA A 169 -4.16 -7.74 -2.75
CA ALA A 169 -4.73 -7.77 -1.42
C ALA A 169 -3.98 -8.79 -0.58
N GLN A 170 -3.27 -8.29 0.43
CA GLN A 170 -2.52 -9.12 1.37
C GLN A 170 -3.02 -8.91 2.79
N TYR A 171 -2.63 -9.79 3.70
CA TYR A 171 -2.89 -9.59 5.12
C TYR A 171 -1.79 -8.72 5.76
N GLY A 172 -2.19 -7.66 6.47
CA GLY A 172 -1.36 -7.00 7.49
C GLY A 172 -1.42 -7.71 8.83
N GLY A 173 -2.29 -8.72 8.93
CA GLY A 173 -2.47 -9.62 10.05
C GLY A 173 -3.81 -10.33 10.04
N ILE A 174 -3.82 -11.61 10.45
CA ILE A 174 -5.04 -12.38 10.60
C ILE A 174 -4.99 -13.26 11.85
N LEU A 175 -5.98 -13.07 12.72
CA LEU A 175 -6.24 -13.83 13.93
C LEU A 175 -7.60 -14.53 13.81
N VAL A 176 -7.95 -15.33 14.80
CA VAL A 176 -9.24 -16.06 14.82
C VAL A 176 -10.44 -15.12 14.75
N SER A 177 -10.38 -13.98 15.45
CA SER A 177 -11.51 -13.04 15.59
C SER A 177 -11.30 -11.68 14.98
N SER A 178 -10.14 -11.38 14.41
CA SER A 178 -9.84 -10.06 13.82
C SER A 178 -8.84 -10.18 12.67
N ALA A 179 -8.90 -9.23 11.74
CA ALA A 179 -7.99 -9.17 10.60
C ALA A 179 -7.70 -7.72 10.17
N SER A 180 -6.55 -7.55 9.54
CA SER A 180 -6.14 -6.38 8.77
C SER A 180 -5.90 -6.84 7.34
N VAL A 181 -6.65 -6.29 6.38
CA VAL A 181 -6.48 -6.53 4.95
C VAL A 181 -5.89 -5.27 4.32
N LEU A 182 -4.72 -5.39 3.74
CA LEU A 182 -4.03 -4.31 3.03
C LEU A 182 -4.42 -4.39 1.55
N ALA A 183 -5.31 -3.51 1.14
CA ALA A 183 -5.80 -3.43 -0.22
C ALA A 183 -4.98 -2.42 -1.02
N VAL A 184 -4.26 -2.90 -2.03
CA VAL A 184 -3.53 -2.06 -2.99
C VAL A 184 -4.45 -1.77 -4.15
N LEU A 185 -4.76 -0.49 -4.37
CA LEU A 185 -5.79 -0.04 -5.29
C LEU A 185 -5.23 0.91 -6.36
N ASP A 186 -5.59 0.66 -7.60
CA ASP A 186 -5.57 1.63 -8.67
C ASP A 186 -6.96 2.24 -8.84
N GLN A 187 -7.03 3.53 -9.17
CA GLN A 187 -8.27 4.20 -9.50
C GLN A 187 -8.09 5.03 -10.77
N GLN A 188 -8.92 4.80 -11.77
CA GLN A 188 -9.04 5.64 -12.93
C GLN A 188 -10.21 6.60 -12.74
N ARG A 189 -10.01 7.88 -13.02
CA ARG A 189 -11.01 8.94 -12.92
C ARG A 189 -11.16 9.63 -14.27
N LEU A 190 -12.40 9.80 -14.73
CA LEU A 190 -12.72 10.54 -15.94
C LEU A 190 -13.08 11.97 -15.55
N ASP A 191 -12.31 12.94 -16.02
CA ASP A 191 -12.62 14.35 -15.78
C ASP A 191 -13.72 14.87 -16.72
N ALA A 192 -14.20 16.10 -16.48
CA ALA A 192 -15.27 16.72 -17.29
C ALA A 192 -14.84 17.00 -18.73
N ALA A 193 -13.55 17.04 -19.01
CA ALA A 193 -13.02 17.21 -20.37
C ALA A 193 -12.85 15.87 -21.12
N GLY A 194 -13.18 14.74 -20.47
CA GLY A 194 -13.06 13.42 -21.08
C GLY A 194 -11.67 12.79 -20.95
N HIS A 195 -10.75 13.35 -20.14
CA HIS A 195 -9.45 12.76 -19.90
C HIS A 195 -9.49 11.76 -18.76
N VAL A 196 -8.82 10.63 -18.92
CA VAL A 196 -8.64 9.64 -17.87
C VAL A 196 -7.37 9.93 -17.08
N ARG A 197 -7.52 10.11 -15.79
CA ARG A 197 -6.41 10.26 -14.83
C ARG A 197 -6.25 8.98 -14.02
N ALA A 198 -5.04 8.45 -13.98
CA ALA A 198 -4.69 7.31 -13.14
C ALA A 198 -4.21 7.79 -11.77
N GLY A 199 -4.61 7.09 -10.74
CA GLY A 199 -4.21 7.28 -9.36
C GLY A 199 -4.41 6.00 -8.57
N GLY A 200 -4.34 6.08 -7.26
CA GLY A 200 -4.56 4.93 -6.40
C GLY A 200 -4.07 5.17 -4.99
N THR A 201 -4.36 4.22 -4.13
CA THR A 201 -3.92 4.24 -2.72
C THR A 201 -3.84 2.82 -2.18
N THR A 202 -3.22 2.67 -1.03
CA THR A 202 -3.32 1.45 -0.22
C THR A 202 -4.22 1.75 0.97
N VAL A 203 -5.09 0.81 1.35
CA VAL A 203 -5.98 0.96 2.50
C VAL A 203 -5.86 -0.26 3.41
N ASP A 204 -5.48 -0.03 4.67
CA ASP A 204 -5.58 -1.03 5.73
C ASP A 204 -7.04 -1.09 6.21
N VAL A 205 -7.72 -2.17 5.89
CA VAL A 205 -9.10 -2.43 6.28
C VAL A 205 -9.11 -3.36 7.48
N ARG A 206 -9.68 -2.90 8.59
CA ARG A 206 -9.80 -3.67 9.83
C ARG A 206 -11.15 -4.37 9.90
N LEU A 207 -11.09 -5.66 10.25
CA LEU A 207 -12.30 -6.49 10.34
C LEU A 207 -12.32 -7.27 11.66
N VAL A 208 -13.51 -7.59 12.09
CA VAL A 208 -13.77 -8.53 13.19
C VAL A 208 -14.70 -9.65 12.71
N ALA A 209 -14.49 -10.83 13.26
CA ALA A 209 -15.37 -11.96 13.00
C ALA A 209 -16.81 -11.63 13.42
N ALA A 210 -17.74 -11.92 12.54
CA ALA A 210 -19.19 -11.75 12.76
C ALA A 210 -19.96 -12.74 11.89
N SER A 211 -21.16 -13.11 12.31
CA SER A 211 -22.06 -13.97 11.53
C SER A 211 -23.10 -13.10 10.83
N PRO A 212 -23.46 -13.37 9.59
CA PRO A 212 -22.94 -14.40 8.67
C PRO A 212 -21.67 -14.00 7.92
N ARG A 213 -21.13 -12.83 8.15
CA ARG A 213 -19.96 -12.30 7.43
C ARG A 213 -19.08 -11.48 8.37
N TRP A 214 -17.78 -11.42 8.07
CA TRP A 214 -16.86 -10.49 8.73
C TRP A 214 -17.36 -9.04 8.63
N ARG A 215 -17.22 -8.29 9.69
CA ARG A 215 -17.65 -6.89 9.77
C ARG A 215 -16.43 -5.96 9.73
N ILE A 216 -16.45 -5.00 8.82
CA ILE A 216 -15.43 -3.95 8.76
C ILE A 216 -15.66 -3.00 9.94
N THR A 217 -14.59 -2.65 10.64
CA THR A 217 -14.60 -1.76 11.80
C THR A 217 -13.88 -0.44 11.55
N ALA A 218 -12.88 -0.42 10.66
CA ALA A 218 -12.14 0.78 10.32
C ALA A 218 -11.45 0.64 8.95
N MET A 219 -11.11 1.77 8.36
CA MET A 219 -10.30 1.91 7.15
C MET A 219 -9.21 2.95 7.36
N HIS A 220 -7.96 2.62 7.07
CA HIS A 220 -6.80 3.50 7.23
C HIS A 220 -6.07 3.62 5.89
N PRO A 221 -6.37 4.64 5.08
CA PRO A 221 -5.66 4.89 3.83
C PRO A 221 -4.20 5.24 4.08
N ALA A 222 -3.35 4.91 3.12
CA ALA A 222 -1.95 5.29 3.13
C ALA A 222 -1.78 6.81 3.21
N SER A 223 -0.78 7.24 3.97
CA SER A 223 -0.38 8.65 4.14
C SER A 223 1.13 8.77 3.98
N PRO A 224 1.64 8.78 2.74
CA PRO A 224 3.08 8.78 2.46
C PRO A 224 3.78 10.10 2.83
N GLY A 225 3.05 11.19 2.92
CA GLY A 225 3.60 12.54 3.08
C GLY A 225 4.01 13.18 1.75
N PRO A 226 4.50 14.44 1.77
CA PRO A 226 4.93 15.15 0.58
C PRO A 226 6.21 14.57 0.00
N ALA A 227 6.37 14.65 -1.32
CA ALA A 227 7.62 14.29 -1.97
C ALA A 227 8.76 15.23 -1.54
N THR A 228 9.96 14.66 -1.33
CA THR A 228 11.16 15.44 -1.00
C THR A 228 11.95 15.80 -2.25
N THR A 229 12.55 16.99 -2.28
CA THR A 229 13.52 17.38 -3.32
C THR A 229 14.91 16.77 -3.10
N ALA A 230 15.18 16.28 -1.88
CA ALA A 230 16.47 15.71 -1.48
C ALA A 230 16.45 14.17 -1.47
N LEU A 231 15.75 13.55 -2.41
CA LEU A 231 15.68 12.09 -2.49
C LEU A 231 17.06 11.47 -2.74
N GLY A 232 17.43 10.47 -1.95
CA GLY A 232 18.69 9.73 -2.08
C GLY A 232 18.83 8.99 -3.41
N SER A 233 20.04 8.61 -3.79
CA SER A 233 20.35 7.91 -5.06
C SER A 233 19.58 6.59 -5.20
N ALA A 234 19.50 5.78 -4.14
CA ALA A 234 18.77 4.51 -4.14
C ALA A 234 17.26 4.73 -4.41
N GLY A 235 16.64 5.77 -3.78
CA GLY A 235 15.24 6.10 -4.04
C GLY A 235 14.97 6.51 -5.48
N ARG A 236 15.84 7.36 -6.05
CA ARG A 236 15.76 7.73 -7.47
C ARG A 236 15.92 6.51 -8.37
N ALA A 237 16.87 5.64 -8.07
CA ALA A 237 17.13 4.43 -8.84
C ALA A 237 15.92 3.48 -8.82
N VAL A 238 15.32 3.23 -7.67
CA VAL A 238 14.11 2.40 -7.55
C VAL A 238 12.95 2.99 -8.34
N LEU A 239 12.70 4.32 -8.21
CA LEU A 239 11.60 4.99 -8.92
C LEU A 239 11.75 4.97 -10.45
N ALA A 240 12.98 4.90 -10.95
CA ALA A 240 13.32 4.87 -12.37
C ALA A 240 13.48 3.44 -12.93
N ASN A 241 13.53 2.41 -12.09
CA ASN A 241 13.82 1.04 -12.53
C ASN A 241 12.58 0.39 -13.17
N PRO A 242 12.61 0.03 -14.47
CA PRO A 242 11.44 -0.57 -15.15
C PRO A 242 11.12 -2.00 -14.67
N ARG A 243 12.05 -2.64 -13.96
CA ARG A 243 11.82 -3.97 -13.37
C ARG A 243 11.21 -3.91 -11.96
N VAL A 244 11.01 -2.70 -11.40
CA VAL A 244 10.34 -2.49 -10.12
C VAL A 244 8.96 -1.89 -10.36
N ARG A 245 7.92 -2.65 -10.13
CA ARG A 245 6.54 -2.22 -10.26
C ARG A 245 6.02 -1.77 -8.91
N LEU A 246 5.76 -0.48 -8.81
CA LEU A 246 5.34 0.19 -7.58
C LEU A 246 3.89 0.67 -7.70
N PRO A 247 3.00 0.30 -6.78
CA PRO A 247 1.70 0.94 -6.67
C PRO A 247 1.84 2.41 -6.23
N HIS A 248 0.79 3.19 -6.40
CA HIS A 248 0.80 4.63 -6.16
C HIS A 248 1.28 5.00 -4.75
N ALA A 249 0.81 4.31 -3.70
CA ALA A 249 1.21 4.57 -2.32
C ALA A 249 2.68 4.25 -2.07
N ALA A 250 3.18 3.10 -2.53
CA ALA A 250 4.59 2.72 -2.38
C ALA A 250 5.53 3.69 -3.13
N ARG A 251 5.15 4.11 -4.34
CA ARG A 251 5.87 5.14 -5.10
C ARG A 251 5.95 6.45 -4.34
N ALA A 252 4.85 6.89 -3.73
CA ALA A 252 4.79 8.11 -2.95
C ALA A 252 5.58 7.98 -1.62
N ASP A 253 5.56 6.84 -0.96
CA ASP A 253 6.39 6.55 0.21
C ASP A 253 7.87 6.71 -0.09
N ILE A 254 8.34 6.14 -1.21
CA ILE A 254 9.75 6.29 -1.64
C ILE A 254 10.04 7.75 -1.98
N ALA A 255 9.15 8.43 -2.72
CA ALA A 255 9.33 9.83 -3.09
C ALA A 255 9.36 10.78 -1.89
N SER A 256 8.73 10.41 -0.76
CA SER A 256 8.78 11.18 0.49
C SER A 256 10.15 11.16 1.18
N GLY A 257 11.05 10.24 0.78
CA GLY A 257 12.36 10.06 1.39
C GLY A 257 12.35 9.39 2.77
N GLN A 258 11.20 8.82 3.19
CA GLN A 258 11.03 8.19 4.51
C GLN A 258 11.26 6.67 4.50
N VAL A 259 11.80 6.13 3.41
CA VAL A 259 12.18 4.72 3.27
C VAL A 259 13.69 4.60 3.41
N HIS A 260 14.15 3.68 4.25
CA HIS A 260 15.57 3.47 4.50
C HIS A 260 16.31 2.96 3.24
N ALA A 261 17.58 3.33 3.12
CA ALA A 261 18.42 2.95 1.98
C ALA A 261 18.52 1.42 1.85
N SER A 262 18.66 0.69 2.96
CA SER A 262 18.75 -0.78 2.99
C SER A 262 17.55 -1.46 2.30
N VAL A 263 16.33 -0.95 2.50
CA VAL A 263 15.12 -1.44 1.82
C VAL A 263 15.21 -1.20 0.32
N LEU A 264 15.62 0.00 -0.09
CA LEU A 264 15.70 0.41 -1.49
C LEU A 264 16.79 -0.35 -2.24
N GLU A 265 17.93 -0.56 -1.60
CA GLU A 265 19.05 -1.34 -2.14
C GLU A 265 18.69 -2.81 -2.29
N ALA A 266 17.95 -3.38 -1.34
CA ALA A 266 17.43 -4.74 -1.43
C ALA A 266 16.44 -4.91 -2.60
N VAL A 267 15.53 -3.94 -2.80
CA VAL A 267 14.62 -3.94 -3.96
C VAL A 267 15.40 -3.87 -5.27
N LEU A 268 16.44 -3.03 -5.36
CA LEU A 268 17.31 -2.96 -6.54
C LEU A 268 18.05 -4.28 -6.76
N ALA A 269 18.59 -4.89 -5.71
CA ALA A 269 19.28 -6.17 -5.79
C ALA A 269 18.35 -7.30 -6.28
N LEU A 270 17.13 -7.35 -5.78
CA LEU A 270 16.11 -8.26 -6.30
C LEU A 270 15.79 -7.97 -7.78
N ALA A 271 15.72 -6.70 -8.16
CA ALA A 271 15.42 -6.29 -9.52
C ALA A 271 16.51 -6.66 -10.54
N HIS A 272 17.73 -6.96 -10.11
CA HIS A 272 18.76 -7.55 -11.00
C HIS A 272 18.37 -8.97 -11.47
N ARG A 273 17.57 -9.70 -10.69
CA ARG A 273 17.17 -11.08 -11.01
C ARG A 273 15.74 -11.18 -11.50
N TYR A 274 14.80 -10.41 -10.92
CA TYR A 274 13.36 -10.54 -11.14
C TYR A 274 12.75 -9.21 -11.61
N VAL A 275 11.56 -9.28 -12.19
CA VAL A 275 10.61 -8.16 -12.17
C VAL A 275 9.91 -8.23 -10.83
N VAL A 276 10.04 -7.17 -10.03
CA VAL A 276 9.57 -7.13 -8.63
C VAL A 276 8.26 -6.36 -8.56
N ASP A 277 7.19 -7.04 -8.23
CA ASP A 277 5.88 -6.44 -7.99
C ASP A 277 5.73 -6.16 -6.48
N VAL A 278 5.97 -4.91 -6.09
CA VAL A 278 5.87 -4.43 -4.70
C VAL A 278 4.42 -4.16 -4.35
N SER A 279 4.01 -4.49 -3.14
CA SER A 279 2.69 -4.12 -2.58
C SER A 279 2.81 -2.98 -1.58
N ILE A 280 3.57 -3.17 -0.51
CA ILE A 280 3.68 -2.22 0.61
C ILE A 280 5.15 -1.89 0.87
N VAL A 281 5.41 -0.62 1.16
CA VAL A 281 6.73 -0.18 1.63
C VAL A 281 6.61 0.40 3.04
N ARG A 282 5.76 1.42 3.25
CA ARG A 282 5.67 2.13 4.52
C ARG A 282 4.24 2.44 4.95
N SER A 283 3.57 3.35 4.27
CA SER A 283 2.22 3.81 4.65
C SER A 283 1.12 2.85 4.19
N GLY A 284 -0.01 2.86 4.87
CA GLY A 284 -1.09 1.90 4.61
C GLY A 284 -0.87 0.53 5.26
N HIS A 285 0.16 0.39 6.12
CA HIS A 285 0.40 -0.80 6.95
C HIS A 285 0.06 -0.49 8.42
N PRO A 286 -0.38 -1.49 9.23
CA PRO A 286 -0.54 -1.34 10.67
C PRO A 286 0.71 -0.78 11.36
N ILE A 287 0.51 0.13 12.33
CA ILE A 287 1.62 0.71 13.10
C ILE A 287 2.32 -0.37 13.95
N TYR A 288 1.54 -1.28 14.51
CA TYR A 288 2.06 -2.41 15.29
C TYR A 288 1.91 -3.70 14.51
N VAL A 289 2.77 -4.66 14.78
CA VAL A 289 2.57 -6.05 14.35
C VAL A 289 1.21 -6.49 14.87
N PHE A 290 0.35 -6.94 13.95
CA PHE A 290 -1.06 -7.13 14.23
C PHE A 290 -1.30 -8.06 15.44
N GLY A 291 -2.15 -7.61 16.36
CA GLY A 291 -2.44 -8.31 17.60
C GLY A 291 -1.37 -8.20 18.69
N THR A 292 -0.36 -7.35 18.52
CA THR A 292 0.73 -7.12 19.49
C THR A 292 0.95 -5.64 19.78
N SER A 293 1.80 -5.31 20.74
CA SER A 293 2.31 -3.96 21.01
C SER A 293 3.68 -3.68 20.36
N ARG A 294 4.25 -4.63 19.62
CA ARG A 294 5.53 -4.45 18.91
C ARG A 294 5.33 -3.58 17.67
N LEU A 295 6.15 -2.53 17.52
CA LEU A 295 6.13 -1.70 16.32
C LEU A 295 6.48 -2.54 15.07
N SER A 296 5.72 -2.35 14.00
CA SER A 296 6.05 -2.90 12.69
C SER A 296 7.22 -2.13 12.07
N ASP A 297 7.98 -2.78 11.19
CA ASP A 297 9.07 -2.15 10.45
C ASP A 297 8.56 -1.26 9.30
N HIS A 298 7.39 -1.54 8.75
CA HIS A 298 6.81 -0.74 7.66
C HIS A 298 6.62 0.74 8.02
N PRO A 299 5.93 1.13 9.08
CA PRO A 299 5.77 2.54 9.46
C PRO A 299 7.09 3.26 9.71
N ARG A 300 8.15 2.49 10.01
CA ARG A 300 9.51 2.99 10.22
C ARG A 300 10.31 3.11 8.91
N GLY A 301 9.72 2.72 7.78
CA GLY A 301 10.42 2.69 6.48
C GLY A 301 11.48 1.60 6.38
N ARG A 302 11.38 0.53 7.14
CA ARG A 302 12.38 -0.55 7.30
C ARG A 302 11.89 -1.91 6.80
N ALA A 303 10.85 -1.93 5.99
CA ALA A 303 10.36 -3.16 5.38
C ALA A 303 9.82 -2.93 3.98
N VAL A 304 9.74 -4.00 3.22
CA VAL A 304 9.05 -4.06 1.94
C VAL A 304 8.32 -5.40 1.81
N ASP A 305 7.12 -5.33 1.26
CA ASP A 305 6.34 -6.49 0.87
C ASP A 305 6.30 -6.62 -0.65
N VAL A 306 6.48 -7.85 -1.12
CA VAL A 306 6.48 -8.22 -2.53
C VAL A 306 5.41 -9.29 -2.75
N TRP A 307 4.43 -9.02 -3.61
CA TRP A 307 3.32 -9.95 -3.85
C TRP A 307 3.52 -10.84 -5.08
N ALA A 308 4.41 -10.44 -6.01
CA ALA A 308 4.77 -11.28 -7.16
C ALA A 308 6.20 -11.00 -7.64
N LEU A 309 6.81 -11.99 -8.25
CA LEU A 309 8.11 -11.91 -8.91
C LEU A 309 8.00 -12.54 -10.31
N ASP A 310 8.46 -11.82 -11.35
CA ASP A 310 8.31 -12.20 -12.75
C ASP A 310 6.85 -12.57 -13.12
N GLY A 311 5.87 -11.86 -12.52
CA GLY A 311 4.44 -12.11 -12.69
C GLY A 311 3.92 -13.36 -11.99
N ARG A 312 4.76 -14.10 -11.23
CA ARG A 312 4.36 -15.26 -10.44
C ARG A 312 3.95 -14.80 -9.04
N ARG A 313 2.67 -14.97 -8.72
CA ARG A 313 2.13 -14.59 -7.42
C ARG A 313 2.68 -15.47 -6.31
N ILE A 314 3.03 -14.88 -5.17
CA ILE A 314 3.57 -15.59 -4.00
C ILE A 314 2.51 -16.52 -3.41
N VAL A 315 1.25 -16.10 -3.41
CA VAL A 315 0.11 -16.85 -2.86
C VAL A 315 -0.21 -18.14 -3.64
N ASP A 316 0.24 -18.26 -4.88
CA ASP A 316 -0.09 -19.39 -5.73
C ASP A 316 0.79 -20.60 -5.38
N PRO A 317 0.22 -21.69 -4.87
CA PRO A 317 0.97 -22.90 -4.50
C PRO A 317 1.69 -23.57 -5.69
N ALA A 318 1.25 -23.34 -6.93
CA ALA A 318 1.94 -23.80 -8.12
C ALA A 318 3.33 -23.16 -8.29
N ASN A 319 3.55 -22.00 -7.67
CA ASN A 319 4.84 -21.28 -7.69
C ASN A 319 5.75 -21.66 -6.50
N ARG A 320 5.39 -22.61 -5.63
CA ARG A 320 6.07 -22.88 -4.36
C ARG A 320 7.59 -23.01 -4.50
N ALA A 321 8.08 -23.87 -5.38
CA ALA A 321 9.53 -24.09 -5.56
C ALA A 321 10.26 -22.80 -6.03
N PHE A 322 9.62 -22.02 -6.90
CA PHE A 322 10.14 -20.73 -7.33
C PHE A 322 10.18 -19.72 -6.17
N VAL A 323 9.12 -19.66 -5.35
CA VAL A 323 9.02 -18.77 -4.19
C VAL A 323 10.07 -19.10 -3.15
N GLU A 324 10.30 -20.38 -2.84
CA GLU A 324 11.38 -20.80 -1.93
C GLU A 324 12.77 -20.40 -2.43
N SER A 325 13.02 -20.55 -3.73
CA SER A 325 14.27 -20.05 -4.33
C SER A 325 14.40 -18.53 -4.22
N ALA A 326 13.31 -17.80 -4.47
CA ALA A 326 13.27 -16.35 -4.35
C ALA A 326 13.46 -15.87 -2.89
N MET A 327 12.91 -16.58 -1.90
CA MET A 327 13.14 -16.29 -0.47
C MET A 327 14.61 -16.42 -0.10
N ARG A 328 15.33 -17.43 -0.62
CA ARG A 328 16.78 -17.56 -0.39
C ARG A 328 17.56 -16.39 -1.02
N VAL A 329 17.16 -15.96 -2.21
CA VAL A 329 17.75 -14.75 -2.85
C VAL A 329 17.41 -13.52 -2.02
N ALA A 330 16.17 -13.38 -1.54
CA ALA A 330 15.77 -12.27 -0.69
C ALA A 330 16.57 -12.20 0.62
N ALA A 331 16.86 -13.35 1.25
CA ALA A 331 17.70 -13.38 2.45
C ALA A 331 19.15 -12.92 2.19
N SER A 332 19.66 -13.12 0.96
CA SER A 332 21.03 -12.72 0.61
C SER A 332 21.23 -11.22 0.38
N VAL A 333 20.14 -10.43 0.35
CA VAL A 333 20.23 -8.97 0.12
C VAL A 333 20.19 -8.14 1.41
N GLY A 334 20.36 -8.78 2.56
CA GLY A 334 20.64 -8.12 3.83
C GLY A 334 19.49 -7.88 4.80
N PRO A 335 18.25 -8.41 4.61
CA PRO A 335 17.21 -8.32 5.64
C PRO A 335 17.60 -9.14 6.88
N TYR A 336 17.15 -8.71 8.05
CA TYR A 336 17.33 -9.52 9.26
C TYR A 336 16.29 -10.65 9.35
N GLN A 337 15.18 -10.51 8.63
CA GLN A 337 14.14 -11.53 8.52
C GLN A 337 13.46 -11.50 7.15
N VAL A 338 13.05 -12.68 6.69
CA VAL A 338 12.26 -12.90 5.49
C VAL A 338 11.00 -13.68 5.86
N GLY A 339 9.86 -13.02 5.77
CA GLY A 339 8.55 -13.65 5.91
C GLY A 339 8.06 -14.19 4.57
N GLY A 340 7.32 -15.28 4.60
CA GLY A 340 6.75 -15.87 3.38
C GLY A 340 5.95 -17.13 3.66
N PRO A 341 5.50 -17.81 2.59
CA PRO A 341 4.66 -18.99 2.75
C PRO A 341 5.40 -20.23 3.29
N VAL A 342 6.72 -20.15 3.46
CA VAL A 342 7.55 -21.25 3.98
C VAL A 342 8.55 -20.71 4.99
N ASP A 343 8.71 -21.42 6.11
CA ASP A 343 9.85 -21.27 7.01
C ASP A 343 10.98 -22.19 6.50
N LEU A 344 12.04 -21.61 5.94
CA LEU A 344 13.11 -22.34 5.26
C LEU A 344 14.24 -22.78 6.19
N ASP A 345 14.28 -22.30 7.44
CA ASP A 345 15.30 -22.66 8.45
C ASP A 345 14.69 -23.38 9.67
N GLY A 346 13.39 -23.73 9.61
CA GLY A 346 12.75 -24.63 10.57
C GLY A 346 12.70 -24.07 11.99
N GLY A 347 12.43 -22.78 12.15
CA GLY A 347 12.42 -22.07 13.45
C GLY A 347 13.73 -21.36 13.76
N GLY A 348 14.59 -21.17 12.75
CA GLY A 348 15.74 -20.27 12.81
C GLY A 348 15.32 -18.81 12.92
N SER A 349 16.27 -17.88 12.74
CA SER A 349 16.03 -16.46 12.89
C SER A 349 15.84 -15.70 11.58
N THR A 350 16.17 -16.33 10.45
CA THR A 350 16.17 -15.66 9.14
C THR A 350 14.83 -15.75 8.44
N TYR A 351 14.19 -16.91 8.49
CA TYR A 351 12.91 -17.13 7.82
C TYR A 351 11.78 -17.32 8.83
N PHE A 352 10.59 -16.94 8.45
CA PHE A 352 9.38 -17.26 9.20
C PHE A 352 8.18 -17.40 8.28
N SER A 353 7.20 -18.17 8.72
CA SER A 353 5.94 -18.37 8.02
C SER A 353 4.81 -18.42 9.03
N ASP A 354 3.72 -17.71 8.72
CA ASP A 354 2.47 -17.75 9.46
C ASP A 354 1.27 -17.52 8.53
N ARG A 355 0.08 -17.43 9.06
CA ARG A 355 -1.13 -17.22 8.25
C ARG A 355 -1.17 -15.86 7.55
N THR A 356 -0.45 -14.86 8.06
CA THR A 356 -0.36 -13.52 7.49
C THR A 356 0.50 -13.50 6.23
N HIS A 357 1.63 -14.23 6.25
CA HIS A 357 2.65 -14.16 5.21
C HIS A 357 2.52 -15.28 4.15
N GLN A 358 1.29 -15.76 3.88
CA GLN A 358 1.06 -16.76 2.82
C GLN A 358 0.93 -16.13 1.42
N ASP A 359 0.67 -14.83 1.34
CA ASP A 359 0.33 -14.13 0.10
C ASP A 359 1.39 -13.12 -0.38
N HIS A 360 2.46 -12.92 0.39
CA HIS A 360 3.56 -12.01 0.04
C HIS A 360 4.89 -12.46 0.66
N LEU A 361 5.99 -11.92 0.17
CA LEU A 361 7.28 -11.95 0.85
C LEU A 361 7.45 -10.65 1.63
N HIS A 362 7.75 -10.75 2.90
CA HIS A 362 8.11 -9.64 3.78
C HIS A 362 9.62 -9.62 4.01
N LEU A 363 10.27 -8.50 3.77
CA LEU A 363 11.68 -8.28 4.06
C LEU A 363 11.81 -7.17 5.11
N GLY A 364 12.31 -7.50 6.31
CA GLY A 364 12.52 -6.57 7.42
C GLY A 364 13.99 -6.22 7.61
N PHE A 365 14.28 -4.94 7.94
CA PHE A 365 15.62 -4.39 8.11
C PHE A 365 15.78 -3.68 9.46
N HIS A 366 16.97 -3.79 10.07
CA HIS A 366 17.26 -3.07 11.31
C HIS A 366 17.46 -1.56 11.08
N THR A 367 18.07 -1.20 9.95
CA THR A 367 18.40 0.18 9.55
C THR A 367 18.24 0.36 8.05
#